data_6805ed6f56b7f8bf65d85285042b4d57
#
_entry.id   6805ed6f56b7f8bf65d85285042b4d57
#
_cell.length_a   1.000
_cell.length_b   1.000
_cell.length_c   1.000
_cell.angle_alpha   90.00
_cell.angle_beta   90.00
_cell.angle_gamma   90.00
#
_symmetry.space_group_name_H-M   'P 1'
#
loop_
_entity.id
_entity.type
_entity.pdbx_description
1 polymer ?
#
loop_
_entity_poly.entity_id
_entity_poly.type
_entity_poly.pdbx_seq_one_letter_code
_entity_poly.pdbx_strand_id
1 'polypeptide(L)'
;MGKDFAEDPAIADLFTRANAVLGFDLAKVCFEGPEEELTKSNVCQPAIFVVSVAAFEAFKKRCPDVSFAMAAGLSLGEWTALHVAGVLDFESTLKVLEARGRFMQEACEAQPSGMISIMGATPEQLQALCETSGCGISNLNTAAQTVLSGTKEEIAACEAAAKAAGIKAITLTVAGAFHSKFMRPAREKLAAVLDGIAFSAPTFPVLANVSGTFHAKDPAVIKETMLRQVTESVHWLDCMQTAVKEGVSEIVEFGPGGVLARMMKRIDKAVAASAVTDVASVEAYAQRG
;
A
#
# COMPACT_ATOMS: atom_id res chain seq x y z
N MET A 1 -15.06 -8.22 2.32
CA MET A 1 -13.76 -8.56 2.92
C MET A 1 -13.81 -8.42 4.43
N GLY A 2 -13.11 -9.29 5.19
CA GLY A 2 -12.97 -9.20 6.65
C GLY A 2 -14.20 -9.53 7.51
N LYS A 3 -15.27 -10.07 6.91
CA LYS A 3 -16.52 -10.39 7.61
C LYS A 3 -16.34 -11.45 8.68
N ASP A 4 -15.56 -12.47 8.38
CA ASP A 4 -15.25 -13.59 9.26
C ASP A 4 -14.40 -13.16 10.48
N PHE A 5 -13.49 -12.19 10.32
CA PHE A 5 -12.76 -11.61 11.45
C PHE A 5 -13.69 -10.91 12.45
N ALA A 6 -14.76 -10.28 11.95
CA ALA A 6 -15.73 -9.59 12.79
C ALA A 6 -16.66 -10.53 13.60
N GLU A 7 -16.54 -11.85 13.45
CA GLU A 7 -17.19 -12.82 14.35
C GLU A 7 -16.53 -12.84 15.76
N ASP A 8 -15.28 -12.39 15.89
CA ASP A 8 -14.63 -12.15 17.17
C ASP A 8 -15.04 -10.76 17.70
N PRO A 9 -15.71 -10.66 18.87
CA PRO A 9 -16.18 -9.38 19.40
C PRO A 9 -15.09 -8.31 19.60
N ALA A 10 -13.86 -8.74 19.96
CA ALA A 10 -12.74 -7.82 20.13
C ALA A 10 -12.29 -7.22 18.81
N ILE A 11 -12.40 -7.96 17.70
CA ILE A 11 -12.06 -7.51 16.35
C ILE A 11 -13.24 -6.74 15.73
N ALA A 12 -14.50 -7.13 16.03
CA ALA A 12 -15.69 -6.40 15.61
C ALA A 12 -15.68 -4.94 16.10
N ASP A 13 -15.07 -4.68 17.28
CA ASP A 13 -14.91 -3.32 17.82
C ASP A 13 -14.09 -2.41 16.86
N LEU A 14 -13.11 -2.94 16.13
CA LEU A 14 -12.36 -2.17 15.12
C LEU A 14 -13.28 -1.58 14.04
N PHE A 15 -14.24 -2.36 13.57
CA PHE A 15 -15.22 -1.90 12.58
C PHE A 15 -16.18 -0.88 13.15
N THR A 16 -16.62 -1.08 14.41
CA THR A 16 -17.47 -0.12 15.13
C THR A 16 -16.77 1.22 15.31
N ARG A 17 -15.51 1.21 15.74
CA ARG A 17 -14.67 2.42 15.88
C ARG A 17 -14.42 3.08 14.53
N ALA A 18 -14.18 2.29 13.49
CA ALA A 18 -13.99 2.81 12.14
C ALA A 18 -15.24 3.54 11.64
N ASN A 19 -16.44 2.95 11.82
CA ASN A 19 -17.70 3.59 11.48
C ASN A 19 -17.88 4.93 12.21
N ALA A 20 -17.55 4.97 13.49
CA ALA A 20 -17.65 6.20 14.30
C ALA A 20 -16.71 7.31 13.83
N VAL A 21 -15.48 6.97 13.43
CA VAL A 21 -14.48 7.93 12.93
C VAL A 21 -14.85 8.44 11.54
N LEU A 22 -15.29 7.55 10.66
CA LEU A 22 -15.54 7.86 9.24
C LEU A 22 -16.91 8.48 9.00
N GLY A 23 -17.87 8.32 9.92
CA GLY A 23 -19.23 8.85 9.79
C GLY A 23 -20.11 8.09 8.80
N PHE A 24 -19.69 6.91 8.35
CA PHE A 24 -20.48 6.00 7.51
C PHE A 24 -20.22 4.54 7.89
N ASP A 25 -21.08 3.64 7.44
CA ASP A 25 -20.98 2.20 7.76
C ASP A 25 -19.96 1.48 6.86
N LEU A 26 -18.67 1.61 7.21
CA LEU A 26 -17.58 0.93 6.53
C LEU A 26 -17.72 -0.59 6.61
N ALA A 27 -18.17 -1.11 7.75
CA ALA A 27 -18.39 -2.54 7.98
C ALA A 27 -19.34 -3.12 6.91
N LYS A 28 -20.49 -2.46 6.72
CA LYS A 28 -21.47 -2.86 5.70
C LYS A 28 -20.84 -2.86 4.30
N VAL A 29 -20.11 -1.81 3.93
CA VAL A 29 -19.45 -1.73 2.62
C VAL A 29 -18.41 -2.84 2.45
N CYS A 30 -17.63 -3.14 3.48
CA CYS A 30 -16.64 -4.23 3.47
C CYS A 30 -17.30 -5.62 3.31
N PHE A 31 -18.42 -5.85 3.98
CA PHE A 31 -19.04 -7.18 4.10
C PHE A 31 -20.03 -7.49 2.98
N GLU A 32 -20.74 -6.47 2.50
CA GLU A 32 -21.89 -6.61 1.60
C GLU A 32 -21.73 -5.83 0.28
N GLY A 33 -20.78 -4.89 0.22
CA GLY A 33 -20.60 -4.01 -0.93
C GLY A 33 -21.57 -2.81 -0.92
N PRO A 34 -21.87 -2.23 -2.08
CA PRO A 34 -21.50 -2.68 -3.44
C PRO A 34 -20.02 -2.46 -3.76
N GLU A 35 -19.49 -3.19 -4.73
CA GLU A 35 -18.09 -3.10 -5.15
C GLU A 35 -17.71 -1.70 -5.64
N GLU A 36 -18.63 -1.04 -6.33
CA GLU A 36 -18.44 0.33 -6.83
C GLU A 36 -18.16 1.32 -5.68
N GLU A 37 -18.81 1.14 -4.54
CA GLU A 37 -18.57 1.98 -3.37
C GLU A 37 -17.20 1.64 -2.74
N LEU A 38 -16.88 0.35 -2.64
CA LEU A 38 -15.63 -0.13 -2.06
C LEU A 38 -14.39 0.28 -2.88
N THR A 39 -14.53 0.51 -4.18
CA THR A 39 -13.41 0.91 -5.07
C THR A 39 -13.07 2.40 -5.01
N LYS A 40 -13.93 3.25 -4.44
CA LYS A 40 -13.64 4.66 -4.24
C LYS A 40 -12.44 4.83 -3.28
N SER A 41 -11.46 5.62 -3.65
CA SER A 41 -10.20 5.72 -2.89
C SER A 41 -10.38 6.12 -1.43
N ASN A 42 -11.33 7.00 -1.12
CA ASN A 42 -11.65 7.44 0.25
C ASN A 42 -12.39 6.37 1.08
N VAL A 43 -12.89 5.32 0.46
CA VAL A 43 -13.51 4.15 1.11
C VAL A 43 -12.53 2.97 1.10
N CYS A 44 -11.90 2.70 -0.03
CA CYS A 44 -10.99 1.58 -0.22
C CYS A 44 -9.79 1.63 0.73
N GLN A 45 -9.16 2.80 0.90
CA GLN A 45 -7.97 2.90 1.74
C GLN A 45 -8.27 2.62 3.22
N PRO A 46 -9.27 3.26 3.87
CA PRO A 46 -9.70 2.88 5.21
C PRO A 46 -10.15 1.42 5.33
N ALA A 47 -10.87 0.91 4.33
CA ALA A 47 -11.37 -0.47 4.34
C ALA A 47 -10.23 -1.50 4.36
N ILE A 48 -9.23 -1.35 3.49
CA ILE A 48 -8.05 -2.22 3.48
C ILE A 48 -7.28 -2.10 4.81
N PHE A 49 -7.12 -0.89 5.35
CA PHE A 49 -6.47 -0.68 6.64
C PHE A 49 -7.18 -1.44 7.77
N VAL A 50 -8.49 -1.25 7.93
CA VAL A 50 -9.26 -1.92 9.00
C VAL A 50 -9.19 -3.44 8.87
N VAL A 51 -9.35 -3.97 7.66
CA VAL A 51 -9.29 -5.42 7.43
C VAL A 51 -7.87 -5.97 7.67
N SER A 52 -6.82 -5.21 7.30
CA SER A 52 -5.44 -5.61 7.57
C SER A 52 -5.11 -5.61 9.06
N VAL A 53 -5.60 -4.62 9.82
CA VAL A 53 -5.45 -4.58 11.29
C VAL A 53 -6.25 -5.71 11.91
N ALA A 54 -7.47 -5.99 11.47
CA ALA A 54 -8.29 -7.10 11.93
C ALA A 54 -7.59 -8.46 11.72
N ALA A 55 -7.00 -8.67 10.54
CA ALA A 55 -6.23 -9.87 10.23
C ALA A 55 -4.98 -10.00 11.13
N PHE A 56 -4.28 -8.88 11.37
CA PHE A 56 -3.11 -8.85 12.23
C PHE A 56 -3.46 -9.15 13.70
N GLU A 57 -4.54 -8.57 14.25
CA GLU A 57 -4.98 -8.82 15.63
C GLU A 57 -5.47 -10.27 15.80
N ALA A 58 -6.21 -10.82 14.82
CA ALA A 58 -6.59 -12.23 14.82
C ALA A 58 -5.37 -13.15 14.83
N PHE A 59 -4.36 -12.82 14.02
CA PHE A 59 -3.10 -13.57 13.96
C PHE A 59 -2.34 -13.49 15.29
N LYS A 60 -2.17 -12.31 15.86
CA LYS A 60 -1.48 -12.14 17.16
C LYS A 60 -2.16 -12.92 18.28
N LYS A 61 -3.49 -12.91 18.31
CA LYS A 61 -4.29 -13.68 19.29
C LYS A 61 -4.06 -15.19 19.14
N ARG A 62 -3.94 -15.68 17.91
CA ARG A 62 -3.81 -17.11 17.61
C ARG A 62 -2.36 -17.60 17.66
N CYS A 63 -1.40 -16.74 17.36
CA CYS A 63 0.04 -17.01 17.28
C CYS A 63 0.83 -16.04 18.17
N PRO A 64 0.63 -16.05 19.50
CA PRO A 64 1.19 -15.04 20.41
C PRO A 64 2.72 -15.08 20.52
N ASP A 65 3.33 -16.22 20.21
CA ASP A 65 4.79 -16.44 20.29
C ASP A 65 5.53 -15.94 19.03
N VAL A 66 4.80 -15.57 17.97
CA VAL A 66 5.41 -15.02 16.76
C VAL A 66 5.81 -13.56 16.99
N SER A 67 7.09 -13.27 16.81
CA SER A 67 7.65 -11.91 16.86
C SER A 67 7.97 -11.41 15.46
N PHE A 68 7.84 -10.10 15.28
CA PHE A 68 8.13 -9.44 13.99
C PHE A 68 9.40 -8.61 14.11
N ALA A 69 10.36 -8.84 13.20
CA ALA A 69 11.61 -8.09 13.16
C ALA A 69 11.42 -6.70 12.57
N MET A 70 10.50 -6.55 11.62
CA MET A 70 10.20 -5.30 10.93
C MET A 70 8.81 -5.37 10.29
N ALA A 71 8.32 -4.21 9.83
CA ALA A 71 7.12 -4.13 9.00
C ALA A 71 7.40 -3.38 7.70
N ALA A 72 6.58 -3.68 6.70
CA ALA A 72 6.52 -2.97 5.43
C ALA A 72 5.09 -2.95 4.90
N GLY A 73 4.80 -2.00 4.03
CA GLY A 73 3.52 -1.97 3.32
C GLY A 73 3.65 -1.16 2.04
N LEU A 74 2.94 -1.53 1.00
CA LEU A 74 2.96 -0.84 -0.27
C LEU A 74 1.93 0.28 -0.25
N SER A 75 2.35 1.54 -0.49
CA SER A 75 1.49 2.73 -0.57
C SER A 75 0.63 2.91 0.69
N LEU A 76 -0.69 2.64 0.63
CA LEU A 76 -1.54 2.71 1.83
C LEU A 76 -1.08 1.75 2.93
N GLY A 77 -0.52 0.59 2.57
CA GLY A 77 -0.03 -0.40 3.52
C GLY A 77 1.12 0.10 4.39
N GLU A 78 1.90 1.09 3.94
CA GLU A 78 2.92 1.72 4.76
C GLU A 78 2.32 2.44 5.98
N TRP A 79 1.14 3.05 5.84
CA TRP A 79 0.36 3.61 6.96
C TRP A 79 -0.08 2.53 7.94
N THR A 80 -0.50 1.36 7.43
CA THR A 80 -0.82 0.21 8.28
C THR A 80 0.41 -0.28 9.04
N ALA A 81 1.57 -0.38 8.37
CA ALA A 81 2.83 -0.78 9.00
C ALA A 81 3.28 0.23 10.08
N LEU A 82 3.15 1.53 9.83
CA LEU A 82 3.43 2.58 10.82
C LEU A 82 2.47 2.53 12.01
N HIS A 83 1.18 2.26 11.78
CA HIS A 83 0.20 2.05 12.85
C HIS A 83 0.59 0.86 13.74
N VAL A 84 0.85 -0.29 13.15
CA VAL A 84 1.25 -1.51 13.89
C VAL A 84 2.56 -1.30 14.65
N ALA A 85 3.48 -0.48 14.13
CA ALA A 85 4.70 -0.07 14.82
C ALA A 85 4.49 1.02 15.89
N GLY A 86 3.26 1.46 16.15
CA GLY A 86 2.91 2.42 17.19
C GLY A 86 3.20 3.88 16.85
N VAL A 87 3.44 4.19 15.57
CA VAL A 87 3.71 5.57 15.13
C VAL A 87 2.44 6.42 15.15
N LEU A 88 1.30 5.85 14.76
CA LEU A 88 -0.03 6.47 14.82
C LEU A 88 -1.02 5.55 15.52
N ASP A 89 -2.00 6.12 16.22
CA ASP A 89 -3.15 5.36 16.71
C ASP A 89 -4.12 4.98 15.58
N PHE A 90 -5.08 4.12 15.88
CA PHE A 90 -6.03 3.58 14.91
C PHE A 90 -6.92 4.67 14.30
N GLU A 91 -7.49 5.54 15.13
CA GLU A 91 -8.40 6.61 14.74
C GLU A 91 -7.69 7.68 13.91
N SER A 92 -6.47 8.05 14.28
CA SER A 92 -5.64 8.97 13.53
C SER A 92 -5.28 8.41 12.16
N THR A 93 -4.92 7.13 12.08
CA THR A 93 -4.61 6.46 10.82
C THR A 93 -5.83 6.42 9.89
N LEU A 94 -7.02 6.13 10.43
CA LEU A 94 -8.27 6.16 9.65
C LEU A 94 -8.58 7.54 9.07
N LYS A 95 -8.47 8.61 9.88
CA LYS A 95 -8.67 9.99 9.42
C LYS A 95 -7.70 10.37 8.31
N VAL A 96 -6.45 9.97 8.46
CA VAL A 96 -5.42 10.21 7.44
C VAL A 96 -5.74 9.47 6.14
N LEU A 97 -6.12 8.19 6.22
CA LEU A 97 -6.37 7.37 5.04
C LEU A 97 -7.66 7.79 4.30
N GLU A 98 -8.70 8.21 5.02
CA GLU A 98 -9.88 8.81 4.39
C GLU A 98 -9.48 10.08 3.63
N ALA A 99 -8.81 11.02 4.30
CA ALA A 99 -8.39 12.28 3.71
C ALA A 99 -7.44 12.05 2.52
N ARG A 100 -6.46 11.14 2.67
CA ARG A 100 -5.52 10.76 1.60
C ARG A 100 -6.28 10.21 0.39
N GLY A 101 -7.19 9.26 0.60
CA GLY A 101 -7.99 8.67 -0.46
C GLY A 101 -8.84 9.70 -1.19
N ARG A 102 -9.51 10.58 -0.45
CA ARG A 102 -10.33 11.65 -1.00
C ARG A 102 -9.50 12.66 -1.80
N PHE A 103 -8.39 13.16 -1.27
CA PHE A 103 -7.55 14.11 -1.98
C PHE A 103 -6.87 13.53 -3.22
N MET A 104 -6.48 12.26 -3.17
CA MET A 104 -5.93 11.56 -4.33
C MET A 104 -7.01 11.37 -5.40
N GLN A 105 -8.25 11.07 -5.01
CA GLN A 105 -9.39 10.99 -5.95
C GLN A 105 -9.68 12.34 -6.59
N GLU A 106 -9.76 13.41 -5.80
CA GLU A 106 -9.94 14.78 -6.30
C GLU A 106 -8.83 15.18 -7.29
N ALA A 107 -7.58 14.81 -7.02
CA ALA A 107 -6.46 15.07 -7.93
C ALA A 107 -6.60 14.31 -9.26
N CYS A 108 -7.09 13.06 -9.22
CA CYS A 108 -7.37 12.27 -10.44
C CYS A 108 -8.49 12.87 -11.29
N GLU A 109 -9.54 13.38 -10.64
CA GLU A 109 -10.69 14.02 -11.31
C GLU A 109 -10.31 15.36 -11.94
N ALA A 110 -9.44 16.13 -11.26
CA ALA A 110 -8.96 17.43 -11.75
C ALA A 110 -8.05 17.30 -12.99
N GLN A 111 -7.29 16.20 -13.09
CA GLN A 111 -6.38 15.98 -14.22
C GLN A 111 -6.44 14.52 -14.69
N PRO A 112 -7.13 14.25 -15.82
CA PRO A 112 -7.20 12.91 -16.41
C PRO A 112 -5.80 12.34 -16.66
N SER A 113 -5.53 11.22 -16.01
CA SER A 113 -4.22 10.58 -16.02
C SER A 113 -4.38 9.07 -15.82
N GLY A 114 -3.29 8.30 -15.86
CA GLY A 114 -3.36 6.85 -15.72
C GLY A 114 -2.02 6.23 -15.37
N MET A 115 -2.03 4.90 -15.31
CA MET A 115 -0.84 4.09 -15.05
C MET A 115 -0.75 2.93 -16.03
N ILE A 116 0.48 2.51 -16.32
CA ILE A 116 0.78 1.37 -17.19
C ILE A 116 1.85 0.50 -16.55
N SER A 117 1.60 -0.81 -16.49
CA SER A 117 2.54 -1.80 -15.97
C SER A 117 3.42 -2.31 -17.09
N ILE A 118 4.72 -2.13 -16.96
CA ILE A 118 5.77 -2.59 -17.88
C ILE A 118 6.38 -3.86 -17.33
N MET A 119 6.47 -4.90 -18.16
CA MET A 119 6.91 -6.23 -17.75
C MET A 119 8.21 -6.61 -18.47
N GLY A 120 9.24 -6.98 -17.70
CA GLY A 120 10.51 -7.55 -18.21
C GLY A 120 11.42 -6.56 -18.94
N ALA A 121 11.20 -5.25 -18.79
CA ALA A 121 12.07 -4.24 -19.38
C ALA A 121 13.34 -4.05 -18.53
N THR A 122 14.47 -3.80 -19.20
CA THR A 122 15.72 -3.39 -18.53
C THR A 122 15.63 -1.92 -18.06
N PRO A 123 16.51 -1.48 -17.14
CA PRO A 123 16.57 -0.08 -16.73
C PRO A 123 16.70 0.90 -17.90
N GLU A 124 17.53 0.57 -18.91
CA GLU A 124 17.74 1.39 -20.11
C GLU A 124 16.47 1.46 -20.96
N GLN A 125 15.75 0.34 -21.08
CA GLN A 125 14.47 0.31 -21.80
C GLN A 125 13.40 1.11 -21.07
N LEU A 126 13.33 1.04 -19.73
CA LEU A 126 12.42 1.84 -18.91
C LEU A 126 12.72 3.34 -19.08
N GLN A 127 14.01 3.71 -19.06
CA GLN A 127 14.41 5.09 -19.28
C GLN A 127 13.98 5.58 -20.68
N ALA A 128 14.26 4.80 -21.72
CA ALA A 128 13.84 5.13 -23.09
C ALA A 128 12.32 5.27 -23.24
N LEU A 129 11.53 4.42 -22.57
CA LEU A 129 10.07 4.54 -22.54
C LEU A 129 9.62 5.84 -21.87
N CYS A 130 10.22 6.20 -20.73
CA CYS A 130 9.92 7.46 -20.04
C CYS A 130 10.26 8.68 -20.90
N GLU A 131 11.45 8.71 -21.51
CA GLU A 131 11.90 9.80 -22.37
C GLU A 131 11.01 9.97 -23.62
N THR A 132 10.61 8.85 -24.23
CA THR A 132 9.78 8.86 -25.45
C THR A 132 8.33 9.25 -25.16
N SER A 133 7.78 8.80 -24.04
CA SER A 133 6.36 8.98 -23.73
C SER A 133 6.05 10.18 -22.82
N GLY A 134 7.03 10.64 -22.03
CA GLY A 134 6.82 11.63 -20.96
C GLY A 134 6.33 11.04 -19.66
N CYS A 135 6.07 9.71 -19.59
CA CYS A 135 5.71 9.02 -18.35
C CYS A 135 6.82 9.07 -17.31
N GLY A 136 6.44 9.04 -16.03
CA GLY A 136 7.35 8.87 -14.91
C GLY A 136 7.18 7.50 -14.23
N ILE A 137 8.23 7.05 -13.53
CA ILE A 137 8.18 5.82 -12.73
C ILE A 137 7.35 6.09 -11.47
N SER A 138 6.35 5.23 -11.20
CA SER A 138 5.51 5.29 -10.01
C SER A 138 5.78 4.15 -9.04
N ASN A 139 6.01 2.92 -9.53
CA ASN A 139 6.31 1.78 -8.67
C ASN A 139 7.40 0.90 -9.28
N LEU A 140 8.39 0.60 -8.48
CA LEU A 140 9.38 -0.46 -8.72
C LEU A 140 8.93 -1.69 -7.90
N ASN A 141 8.08 -2.54 -8.50
CA ASN A 141 7.43 -3.63 -7.77
C ASN A 141 8.31 -4.88 -7.64
N THR A 142 8.92 -5.29 -8.75
CA THR A 142 9.86 -6.43 -8.81
C THR A 142 10.89 -6.15 -9.91
N ALA A 143 11.96 -6.93 -9.97
CA ALA A 143 12.93 -6.82 -11.07
C ALA A 143 12.30 -6.97 -12.48
N ALA A 144 11.12 -7.58 -12.57
CA ALA A 144 10.39 -7.81 -13.82
C ALA A 144 9.13 -6.95 -13.97
N GLN A 145 8.80 -6.08 -13.02
CA GLN A 145 7.59 -5.26 -13.07
C GLN A 145 7.83 -3.86 -12.54
N THR A 146 7.70 -2.88 -13.43
CA THR A 146 7.71 -1.44 -13.11
C THR A 146 6.39 -0.83 -13.57
N VAL A 147 5.82 0.08 -12.79
CA VAL A 147 4.62 0.83 -13.16
C VAL A 147 5.02 2.26 -13.48
N LEU A 148 4.60 2.73 -14.64
CA LEU A 148 4.75 4.11 -15.07
C LEU A 148 3.41 4.84 -14.97
N SER A 149 3.46 6.16 -14.83
CA SER A 149 2.29 7.03 -14.77
C SER A 149 2.46 8.25 -15.66
N GLY A 150 1.34 8.77 -16.16
CA GLY A 150 1.32 9.93 -17.04
C GLY A 150 -0.09 10.41 -17.35
N THR A 151 -0.23 11.41 -18.22
CA THR A 151 -1.51 11.75 -18.82
C THR A 151 -2.03 10.58 -19.66
N LYS A 152 -3.26 10.62 -20.08
CA LYS A 152 -3.82 9.57 -20.97
C LYS A 152 -3.04 9.47 -22.28
N GLU A 153 -2.59 10.62 -22.81
CA GLU A 153 -1.80 10.70 -24.03
C GLU A 153 -0.39 10.12 -23.81
N GLU A 154 0.25 10.45 -22.67
CA GLU A 154 1.55 9.89 -22.29
C GLU A 154 1.47 8.36 -22.12
N ILE A 155 0.39 7.84 -21.49
CA ILE A 155 0.15 6.39 -21.36
C ILE A 155 -0.03 5.72 -22.73
N ALA A 156 -0.80 6.32 -23.62
CA ALA A 156 -0.99 5.77 -24.98
C ALA A 156 0.33 5.79 -25.78
N ALA A 157 1.12 6.84 -25.65
CA ALA A 157 2.47 6.91 -26.27
C ALA A 157 3.41 5.85 -25.69
N CYS A 158 3.38 5.64 -24.36
CA CYS A 158 4.17 4.60 -23.70
C CYS A 158 3.77 3.19 -24.16
N GLU A 159 2.48 2.92 -24.29
CA GLU A 159 1.98 1.63 -24.78
C GLU A 159 2.44 1.36 -26.21
N ALA A 160 2.36 2.36 -27.10
CA ALA A 160 2.83 2.27 -28.47
C ALA A 160 4.35 2.04 -28.55
N ALA A 161 5.14 2.77 -27.76
CA ALA A 161 6.59 2.63 -27.70
C ALA A 161 7.01 1.26 -27.15
N ALA A 162 6.36 0.77 -26.10
CA ALA A 162 6.57 -0.56 -25.53
C ALA A 162 6.28 -1.65 -26.57
N LYS A 163 5.16 -1.54 -27.27
CA LYS A 163 4.78 -2.47 -28.34
C LYS A 163 5.82 -2.48 -29.48
N ALA A 164 6.31 -1.32 -29.90
CA ALA A 164 7.34 -1.22 -30.93
C ALA A 164 8.68 -1.86 -30.50
N ALA A 165 8.99 -1.77 -29.20
CA ALA A 165 10.17 -2.39 -28.59
C ALA A 165 9.99 -3.87 -28.23
N GLY A 166 8.82 -4.48 -28.48
CA GLY A 166 8.51 -5.87 -28.09
C GLY A 166 8.40 -6.07 -26.57
N ILE A 167 8.16 -4.99 -25.82
CA ILE A 167 8.02 -5.02 -24.36
C ILE A 167 6.52 -5.17 -24.00
N LYS A 168 6.24 -6.10 -23.08
CA LYS A 168 4.87 -6.29 -22.61
C LYS A 168 4.45 -5.13 -21.69
N ALA A 169 3.40 -4.44 -22.09
CA ALA A 169 2.79 -3.34 -21.34
C ALA A 169 1.29 -3.61 -21.12
N ILE A 170 0.77 -3.21 -19.95
CA ILE A 170 -0.64 -3.41 -19.58
C ILE A 170 -1.12 -2.12 -18.92
N THR A 171 -2.03 -1.40 -19.59
CA THR A 171 -2.71 -0.24 -19.00
C THR A 171 -3.56 -0.67 -17.81
N LEU A 172 -3.41 0.00 -16.67
CA LEU A 172 -4.09 -0.36 -15.44
C LEU A 172 -5.44 0.35 -15.32
N THR A 173 -6.43 -0.37 -14.79
CA THR A 173 -7.75 0.20 -14.45
C THR A 173 -7.65 0.88 -13.08
N VAL A 174 -7.19 2.14 -13.08
CA VAL A 174 -7.02 2.97 -11.88
C VAL A 174 -7.57 4.38 -12.12
N ALA A 175 -7.88 5.10 -11.04
CA ALA A 175 -8.47 6.43 -11.11
C ALA A 175 -7.53 7.48 -11.74
N GLY A 176 -6.20 7.32 -11.62
CA GLY A 176 -5.24 8.29 -12.14
C GLY A 176 -3.78 7.92 -11.85
N ALA A 177 -2.88 8.86 -12.08
CA ALA A 177 -1.43 8.72 -11.98
C ALA A 177 -0.94 8.86 -10.53
N PHE A 178 -1.16 7.84 -9.70
CA PHE A 178 -0.67 7.80 -8.33
C PHE A 178 0.86 7.81 -8.26
N HIS A 179 1.41 8.26 -7.13
CA HIS A 179 2.86 8.31 -6.88
C HIS A 179 3.62 9.10 -7.96
N SER A 180 3.11 10.27 -8.31
CA SER A 180 3.63 11.12 -9.37
C SER A 180 3.41 12.61 -9.09
N LYS A 181 3.95 13.45 -9.96
CA LYS A 181 3.72 14.92 -9.94
C LYS A 181 2.24 15.32 -9.94
N PHE A 182 1.37 14.47 -10.49
CA PHE A 182 -0.08 14.71 -10.57
C PHE A 182 -0.77 14.67 -9.20
N MET A 183 -0.14 14.04 -8.20
CA MET A 183 -0.64 13.96 -6.82
C MET A 183 -0.19 15.14 -5.95
N ARG A 184 0.49 16.17 -6.49
CA ARG A 184 0.92 17.33 -5.72
C ARG A 184 -0.23 18.03 -4.98
N PRO A 185 -1.41 18.27 -5.61
CA PRO A 185 -2.54 18.88 -4.90
C PRO A 185 -3.02 18.03 -3.70
N ALA A 186 -2.97 16.69 -3.84
CA ALA A 186 -3.32 15.79 -2.75
C ALA A 186 -2.29 15.86 -1.60
N ARG A 187 -0.99 15.91 -1.90
CA ARG A 187 0.08 16.08 -0.91
C ARG A 187 -0.10 17.38 -0.11
N GLU A 188 -0.36 18.50 -0.80
CA GLU A 188 -0.54 19.81 -0.14
C GLU A 188 -1.75 19.82 0.82
N LYS A 189 -2.89 19.25 0.40
CA LYS A 189 -4.07 19.11 1.25
C LYS A 189 -3.82 18.14 2.42
N LEU A 190 -3.11 17.04 2.18
CA LEU A 190 -2.78 16.06 3.22
C LEU A 190 -1.84 16.64 4.27
N ALA A 191 -0.91 17.53 3.90
CA ALA A 191 -0.02 18.19 4.84
C ALA A 191 -0.81 18.92 5.95
N ALA A 192 -1.86 19.66 5.59
CA ALA A 192 -2.71 20.34 6.55
C ALA A 192 -3.44 19.38 7.51
N VAL A 193 -3.82 18.20 7.04
CA VAL A 193 -4.41 17.16 7.91
C VAL A 193 -3.37 16.62 8.88
N LEU A 194 -2.15 16.32 8.38
CA LEU A 194 -1.08 15.77 9.20
C LEU A 194 -0.56 16.73 10.27
N ASP A 195 -0.75 18.05 10.12
CA ASP A 195 -0.39 19.03 11.15
C ASP A 195 -1.17 18.82 12.45
N GLY A 196 -2.39 18.31 12.36
CA GLY A 196 -3.22 17.95 13.52
C GLY A 196 -3.01 16.51 14.04
N ILE A 197 -2.12 15.73 13.46
CA ILE A 197 -1.89 14.31 13.82
C ILE A 197 -0.57 14.17 14.56
N ALA A 198 -0.64 13.51 15.74
CA ALA A 198 0.54 13.16 16.51
C ALA A 198 1.23 11.92 15.92
N PHE A 199 2.54 12.00 15.72
CA PHE A 199 3.39 10.90 15.33
C PHE A 199 4.31 10.54 16.50
N SER A 200 4.57 9.25 16.68
CA SER A 200 5.51 8.71 17.66
C SER A 200 6.68 8.03 16.96
N ALA A 201 7.75 7.74 17.70
CA ALA A 201 8.82 6.88 17.20
C ALA A 201 8.30 5.44 17.04
N PRO A 202 8.70 4.71 15.98
CA PRO A 202 8.29 3.33 15.79
C PRO A 202 8.90 2.42 16.85
N THR A 203 8.14 1.46 17.35
CA THR A 203 8.57 0.46 18.34
C THR A 203 9.47 -0.62 17.74
N PHE A 204 9.42 -0.82 16.44
CA PHE A 204 10.29 -1.68 15.64
C PHE A 204 10.45 -1.10 14.23
N PRO A 205 11.48 -1.53 13.46
CA PRO A 205 11.78 -0.96 12.15
C PRO A 205 10.61 -1.07 11.15
N VAL A 206 10.37 0.00 10.40
CA VAL A 206 9.41 0.04 9.28
C VAL A 206 10.14 0.49 8.02
N LEU A 207 9.91 -0.19 6.89
CA LEU A 207 10.49 0.17 5.59
C LEU A 207 9.69 1.28 4.92
N ALA A 208 10.41 2.27 4.38
CA ALA A 208 9.85 3.44 3.71
C ALA A 208 9.80 3.26 2.20
N ASN A 209 8.63 3.45 1.60
CA ASN A 209 8.42 3.29 0.14
C ASN A 209 9.27 4.26 -0.69
N VAL A 210 9.50 5.47 -0.19
CA VAL A 210 10.24 6.52 -0.91
C VAL A 210 11.73 6.20 -1.07
N SER A 211 12.31 5.50 -0.10
CA SER A 211 13.75 5.23 -0.08
C SER A 211 14.12 3.76 -0.29
N GLY A 212 13.18 2.83 -0.12
CA GLY A 212 13.48 1.41 -0.08
C GLY A 212 14.26 0.96 1.17
N THR A 213 14.45 1.85 2.15
CA THR A 213 15.18 1.60 3.41
C THR A 213 14.30 1.91 4.61
N PHE A 214 14.83 1.80 5.82
CA PHE A 214 14.06 2.07 7.03
C PHE A 214 13.66 3.54 7.18
N HIS A 215 12.47 3.77 7.76
CA HIS A 215 12.11 5.06 8.29
C HIS A 215 13.09 5.51 9.37
N ALA A 216 13.27 6.83 9.49
CA ALA A 216 13.93 7.41 10.65
C ALA A 216 13.11 7.14 11.92
N LYS A 217 13.76 7.25 13.10
CA LYS A 217 13.05 7.19 14.39
C LYS A 217 12.38 8.52 14.75
N ASP A 218 12.81 9.63 14.13
CA ASP A 218 12.26 10.96 14.37
C ASP A 218 10.85 11.08 13.76
N PRO A 219 9.81 11.34 14.57
CA PRO A 219 8.43 11.50 14.10
C PRO A 219 8.25 12.58 13.03
N ALA A 220 9.01 13.68 13.09
CA ALA A 220 8.91 14.76 12.12
C ALA A 220 9.46 14.31 10.75
N VAL A 221 10.54 13.54 10.74
CA VAL A 221 11.11 12.96 9.52
C VAL A 221 10.17 11.91 8.92
N ILE A 222 9.52 11.10 9.75
CA ILE A 222 8.51 10.13 9.29
C ILE A 222 7.36 10.86 8.61
N LYS A 223 6.81 11.90 9.26
CA LYS A 223 5.70 12.71 8.70
C LYS A 223 6.07 13.28 7.32
N GLU A 224 7.24 13.88 7.16
CA GLU A 224 7.70 14.41 5.87
C GLU A 224 7.87 13.30 4.83
N THR A 225 8.44 12.15 5.21
CA THR A 225 8.58 10.99 4.33
C THR A 225 7.22 10.49 3.82
N MET A 226 6.21 10.46 4.69
CA MET A 226 4.86 10.06 4.32
C MET A 226 4.14 11.08 3.43
N LEU A 227 4.45 12.37 3.54
CA LEU A 227 4.00 13.39 2.59
C LEU A 227 4.66 13.22 1.22
N ARG A 228 5.98 12.94 1.19
CA ARG A 228 6.71 12.67 -0.05
C ARG A 228 6.18 11.43 -0.76
N GLN A 229 5.78 10.38 -0.01
CA GLN A 229 5.24 9.13 -0.54
C GLN A 229 4.05 9.36 -1.50
N VAL A 230 3.25 10.40 -1.31
CA VAL A 230 2.09 10.69 -2.18
C VAL A 230 2.50 11.03 -3.61
N THR A 231 3.67 11.66 -3.78
CA THR A 231 4.15 12.20 -5.07
C THR A 231 5.40 11.51 -5.62
N GLU A 232 6.04 10.65 -4.84
CA GLU A 232 7.30 9.98 -5.20
C GLU A 232 7.07 8.49 -5.46
N SER A 233 8.00 7.87 -6.19
CA SER A 233 7.93 6.46 -6.55
C SER A 233 7.94 5.54 -5.32
N VAL A 234 7.21 4.44 -5.43
CA VAL A 234 7.24 3.35 -4.46
C VAL A 234 8.37 2.39 -4.83
N HIS A 235 9.39 2.33 -4.00
CA HIS A 235 10.54 1.44 -4.13
C HIS A 235 10.30 0.09 -3.42
N TRP A 236 9.23 -0.64 -3.84
CA TRP A 236 8.86 -1.88 -3.18
C TRP A 236 9.93 -2.98 -3.30
N LEU A 237 10.52 -3.10 -4.49
CA LEU A 237 11.64 -4.04 -4.71
C LEU A 237 12.78 -3.77 -3.73
N ASP A 238 13.17 -2.50 -3.58
CA ASP A 238 14.27 -2.11 -2.70
C ASP A 238 13.91 -2.35 -1.22
N CYS A 239 12.65 -2.11 -0.82
CA CYS A 239 12.16 -2.48 0.51
C CYS A 239 12.34 -3.97 0.79
N MET A 240 11.94 -4.84 -0.13
CA MET A 240 12.07 -6.28 0.05
C MET A 240 13.53 -6.75 0.01
N GLN A 241 14.37 -6.15 -0.84
CA GLN A 241 15.80 -6.43 -0.86
C GLN A 241 16.48 -6.00 0.44
N THR A 242 16.07 -4.86 1.02
CA THR A 242 16.54 -4.42 2.34
C THR A 242 16.13 -5.43 3.41
N ALA A 243 14.87 -5.90 3.42
CA ALA A 243 14.42 -6.92 4.37
C ALA A 243 15.24 -8.22 4.26
N VAL A 244 15.50 -8.71 3.04
CA VAL A 244 16.32 -9.91 2.81
C VAL A 244 17.76 -9.71 3.31
N LYS A 245 18.36 -8.54 3.04
CA LYS A 245 19.71 -8.17 3.51
C LYS A 245 19.81 -8.15 5.04
N GLU A 246 18.73 -7.76 5.72
CA GLU A 246 18.62 -7.78 7.18
C GLU A 246 18.31 -9.17 7.76
N GLY A 247 18.28 -10.22 6.92
CA GLY A 247 18.11 -11.61 7.34
C GLY A 247 16.67 -12.09 7.45
N VAL A 248 15.70 -11.37 6.87
CA VAL A 248 14.30 -11.84 6.84
C VAL A 248 14.20 -13.09 5.96
N SER A 249 13.73 -14.19 6.55
CA SER A 249 13.53 -15.49 5.89
C SER A 249 12.05 -15.82 5.65
N GLU A 250 11.13 -15.09 6.29
CA GLU A 250 9.69 -15.24 6.12
C GLU A 250 8.99 -13.88 6.16
N ILE A 251 7.99 -13.70 5.31
CA ILE A 251 7.03 -12.59 5.37
C ILE A 251 5.60 -13.12 5.50
N VAL A 252 4.79 -12.38 6.25
CA VAL A 252 3.34 -12.62 6.37
C VAL A 252 2.62 -11.34 5.96
N GLU A 253 1.84 -11.41 4.88
CA GLU A 253 0.96 -10.33 4.44
C GLU A 253 -0.36 -10.39 5.20
N PHE A 254 -0.80 -9.27 5.77
CA PHE A 254 -2.07 -9.14 6.45
C PHE A 254 -3.04 -8.28 5.65
N GLY A 255 -4.24 -8.80 5.40
CA GLY A 255 -5.29 -8.09 4.67
C GLY A 255 -5.69 -8.76 3.36
N PRO A 256 -6.59 -8.13 2.60
CA PRO A 256 -7.19 -8.77 1.43
C PRO A 256 -6.21 -8.90 0.26
N GLY A 257 -6.28 -10.02 -0.46
CA GLY A 257 -5.71 -10.20 -1.79
C GLY A 257 -4.43 -11.01 -1.89
N GLY A 258 -3.51 -11.01 -0.90
CA GLY A 258 -2.26 -11.77 -0.95
C GLY A 258 -1.32 -11.34 -2.10
N VAL A 259 -1.34 -10.06 -2.46
CA VAL A 259 -0.59 -9.51 -3.61
C VAL A 259 0.89 -9.42 -3.29
N LEU A 260 1.24 -8.97 -2.09
CA LEU A 260 2.62 -8.74 -1.68
C LEU A 260 3.35 -10.06 -1.47
N ALA A 261 2.67 -11.06 -0.90
CA ALA A 261 3.20 -12.42 -0.78
C ALA A 261 3.51 -13.03 -2.16
N ARG A 262 2.65 -12.81 -3.16
CA ARG A 262 2.94 -13.23 -4.54
C ARG A 262 4.07 -12.45 -5.19
N MET A 263 4.22 -11.15 -4.87
CA MET A 263 5.36 -10.34 -5.33
C MET A 263 6.66 -10.85 -4.71
N MET A 264 6.68 -11.15 -3.40
CA MET A 264 7.87 -11.67 -2.72
C MET A 264 8.39 -12.94 -3.37
N LYS A 265 7.53 -13.89 -3.73
CA LYS A 265 7.90 -15.11 -4.46
C LYS A 265 8.57 -14.85 -5.82
N ARG A 266 8.37 -13.65 -6.40
CA ARG A 266 9.03 -13.22 -7.65
C ARG A 266 10.31 -12.43 -7.39
N ILE A 267 10.43 -11.83 -6.21
CA ILE A 267 11.62 -11.06 -5.78
C ILE A 267 12.69 -12.03 -5.28
N ASP A 268 12.32 -12.87 -4.31
CA ASP A 268 13.21 -13.88 -3.76
C ASP A 268 12.42 -15.15 -3.36
N LYS A 269 12.74 -16.26 -4.01
CA LYS A 269 12.09 -17.56 -3.77
C LYS A 269 12.58 -18.25 -2.49
N ALA A 270 13.70 -17.82 -1.92
CA ALA A 270 14.23 -18.37 -0.68
C ALA A 270 13.45 -17.85 0.55
N VAL A 271 12.79 -16.70 0.43
CA VAL A 271 11.95 -16.15 1.49
C VAL A 271 10.58 -16.81 1.46
N ALA A 272 10.19 -17.42 2.57
CA ALA A 272 8.84 -17.95 2.75
C ALA A 272 7.83 -16.77 2.72
N ALA A 273 6.74 -16.92 1.97
CA ALA A 273 5.75 -15.86 1.84
C ALA A 273 4.34 -16.42 1.97
N SER A 274 3.60 -15.93 2.94
CA SER A 274 2.21 -16.30 3.22
C SER A 274 1.33 -15.06 3.32
N ALA A 275 0.01 -15.26 3.17
CA ALA A 275 -0.98 -14.20 3.32
C ALA A 275 -2.06 -14.65 4.31
N VAL A 276 -2.43 -13.76 5.19
CA VAL A 276 -3.54 -13.88 6.15
C VAL A 276 -4.66 -12.98 5.67
N THR A 277 -5.61 -13.57 4.96
CA THR A 277 -6.74 -12.88 4.29
C THR A 277 -8.08 -13.13 4.96
N ASP A 278 -8.16 -14.17 5.82
CA ASP A 278 -9.35 -14.67 6.49
C ASP A 278 -8.95 -15.52 7.71
N VAL A 279 -9.93 -15.89 8.54
CA VAL A 279 -9.71 -16.71 9.74
C VAL A 279 -9.12 -18.08 9.39
N ALA A 280 -9.52 -18.68 8.26
CA ALA A 280 -9.00 -19.98 7.84
C ALA A 280 -7.49 -19.93 7.55
N SER A 281 -7.00 -18.82 6.98
CA SER A 281 -5.56 -18.61 6.73
C SER A 281 -4.75 -18.36 8.01
N VAL A 282 -5.36 -17.77 9.06
CA VAL A 282 -4.76 -17.69 10.40
C VAL A 282 -4.56 -19.09 10.97
N GLU A 283 -5.60 -19.94 10.93
CA GLU A 283 -5.52 -21.32 11.42
C GLU A 283 -4.52 -22.16 10.62
N ALA A 284 -4.50 -21.99 9.30
CA ALA A 284 -3.54 -22.69 8.44
C ALA A 284 -2.08 -22.28 8.76
N TYR A 285 -1.84 -21.02 9.12
CA TYR A 285 -0.51 -20.58 9.55
C TYR A 285 -0.14 -21.20 10.91
N ALA A 286 -1.05 -21.15 11.88
CA ALA A 286 -0.83 -21.68 13.23
C ALA A 286 -0.54 -23.20 13.26
N GLN A 287 -0.96 -23.94 12.25
CA GLN A 287 -0.72 -25.38 12.11
C GLN A 287 0.63 -25.72 11.45
N ARG A 288 1.42 -24.74 11.00
CA ARG A 288 2.75 -24.96 10.38
C ARG A 288 3.86 -25.22 11.40
N GLY A 289 3.67 -24.82 12.63
CA GLY A 289 4.58 -25.01 13.76
C GLY A 289 4.14 -26.10 14.66
#